data_fdc5b6ba9ba876281239e7a255d224cc
#
_entry.id   fdc5b6ba9ba876281239e7a255d224cc
#
_cell.length_a   1.000
_cell.length_b   1.000
_cell.length_c   1.000
_cell.angle_alpha   90.00
_cell.angle_beta   90.00
_cell.angle_gamma   90.00
#
_symmetry.space_group_name_H-M   'P 1'
#
loop_
_entity.id
_entity.type
_entity.pdbx_description
1 polymer ?
#
loop_
_entity_poly.entity_id
_entity_poly.type
_entity_poly.pdbx_seq_one_letter_code
_entity_poly.pdbx_strand_id
1 'polypeptide(L)'
;MIFRLTARSGTGLAAIMMILATGAACADTFDVIEATPLKEVWLNPGFYSYHFQRDKGLNDSNPGIGGEYRFSTVASATVGRFYNSDRAYSSYAGVYYQPFAIGPVRIGAVVGGFNGYPKMRNGGWFPAAIPTLSYEYQRVGLNLAIVPTYKDRLYGALAFQLKFKVFE
;
A
#
# COMPACT_ATOMS: atom_id res chain seq x y z
N MET A 1 33.62 19.62 -39.65
CA MET A 1 32.61 18.57 -39.38
C MET A 1 32.29 18.67 -37.88
N ILE A 2 31.19 19.36 -37.54
CA ILE A 2 30.86 19.76 -36.14
C ILE A 2 29.75 18.83 -35.68
N PHE A 3 30.03 17.97 -34.72
CA PHE A 3 29.01 17.14 -34.05
C PHE A 3 28.30 17.96 -32.96
N ARG A 4 27.00 18.19 -33.14
CA ARG A 4 26.14 18.73 -32.11
C ARG A 4 25.62 17.58 -31.24
N LEU A 5 26.02 17.55 -29.97
CA LEU A 5 25.34 16.74 -28.94
C LEU A 5 24.03 17.45 -28.53
N THR A 6 22.92 16.81 -28.79
CA THR A 6 21.62 17.20 -28.22
C THR A 6 21.43 16.50 -26.88
N ALA A 7 21.49 17.26 -25.80
CA ALA A 7 21.12 16.81 -24.46
C ALA A 7 19.59 16.65 -24.38
N ARG A 8 19.10 15.44 -24.16
CA ARG A 8 17.70 15.18 -23.78
C ARG A 8 17.58 15.42 -22.26
N SER A 9 16.84 16.47 -21.92
CA SER A 9 16.45 16.82 -20.56
C SER A 9 15.47 15.79 -19.99
N GLY A 10 15.92 15.02 -18.99
CA GLY A 10 15.08 14.18 -18.16
C GLY A 10 14.44 15.00 -17.03
N THR A 11 13.35 15.69 -17.31
CA THR A 11 12.55 16.41 -16.32
C THR A 11 11.27 15.65 -16.00
N GLY A 12 11.35 14.61 -15.20
CA GLY A 12 10.15 13.84 -14.81
C GLY A 12 10.11 13.34 -13.37
N LEU A 13 11.25 13.34 -12.67
CA LEU A 13 11.32 12.71 -11.35
C LEU A 13 11.45 13.69 -10.17
N ALA A 14 11.58 14.98 -10.42
CA ALA A 14 11.84 15.98 -9.36
C ALA A 14 10.56 16.51 -8.67
N ALA A 15 9.37 16.30 -9.25
CA ALA A 15 8.14 16.90 -8.74
C ALA A 15 7.49 16.15 -7.56
N ILE A 16 7.82 14.88 -7.33
CA ILE A 16 7.21 14.07 -6.25
C ILE A 16 7.97 14.20 -4.92
N MET A 17 9.23 14.61 -4.94
CA MET A 17 10.04 14.76 -3.71
C MET A 17 9.91 16.12 -3.00
N MET A 18 9.27 17.13 -3.57
CA MET A 18 9.19 18.47 -2.97
C MET A 18 8.01 18.73 -2.04
N ILE A 19 7.09 17.80 -1.88
CA ILE A 19 5.92 17.97 -0.98
C ILE A 19 6.24 17.56 0.47
N LEU A 20 7.38 16.92 0.72
CA LEU A 20 7.78 16.45 2.06
C LEU A 20 8.64 17.46 2.87
N ALA A 21 8.96 18.65 2.33
CA ALA A 21 9.99 19.52 2.90
C ALA A 21 9.47 20.78 3.62
N THR A 22 8.18 20.95 3.89
CA THR A 22 7.67 22.08 4.69
C THR A 22 6.91 21.59 5.93
N GLY A 23 7.54 20.73 6.72
CA GLY A 23 7.12 20.41 8.06
C GLY A 23 8.09 21.05 9.05
N ALA A 24 7.59 21.94 9.92
CA ALA A 24 8.33 22.41 11.09
C ALA A 24 8.93 21.21 11.82
N ALA A 25 10.17 21.38 12.34
CA ALA A 25 10.85 20.38 13.16
C ALA A 25 10.09 20.19 14.50
N CYS A 26 8.98 19.44 14.45
CA CYS A 26 8.50 18.70 15.58
C CYS A 26 9.30 17.41 15.59
N ALA A 27 10.00 17.12 16.69
CA ALA A 27 10.51 15.78 16.93
C ALA A 27 9.32 14.84 16.77
N ASP A 28 9.32 14.01 15.71
CA ASP A 28 8.25 13.06 15.46
C ASP A 28 8.24 12.06 16.63
N THR A 29 7.35 12.31 17.57
CA THR A 29 7.19 11.46 18.75
C THR A 29 6.41 10.23 18.35
N PHE A 30 6.85 9.08 18.82
CA PHE A 30 6.09 7.85 18.70
C PHE A 30 4.88 7.94 19.64
N ASP A 31 3.68 7.86 19.08
CA ASP A 31 2.43 8.01 19.80
C ASP A 31 1.58 6.74 19.71
N VAL A 32 0.78 6.51 20.74
CA VAL A 32 -0.30 5.53 20.74
C VAL A 32 -1.61 6.26 20.44
N ILE A 33 -2.23 5.91 19.33
CA ILE A 33 -3.48 6.54 18.89
C ILE A 33 -4.63 6.08 19.77
N GLU A 34 -5.37 7.02 20.33
CA GLU A 34 -6.61 6.71 21.06
C GLU A 34 -7.68 6.16 20.11
N ALA A 35 -8.28 5.02 20.48
CA ALA A 35 -9.31 4.37 19.68
C ALA A 35 -10.66 5.09 19.85
N THR A 36 -11.05 5.88 18.88
CA THR A 36 -12.36 6.56 18.83
C THR A 36 -13.17 6.13 17.61
N PRO A 37 -14.52 6.08 17.70
CA PRO A 37 -15.36 5.70 16.56
C PRO A 37 -15.23 6.67 15.39
N LEU A 38 -15.20 6.10 14.18
CA LEU A 38 -15.22 6.83 12.90
C LEU A 38 -16.21 6.18 11.93
N LYS A 39 -16.57 6.92 10.88
CA LYS A 39 -17.41 6.41 9.78
C LYS A 39 -16.88 6.96 8.46
N GLU A 40 -15.78 6.41 7.99
CA GLU A 40 -15.18 6.83 6.71
C GLU A 40 -15.16 5.69 5.72
N VAL A 41 -15.44 5.99 4.45
CA VAL A 41 -15.30 5.05 3.34
C VAL A 41 -14.23 5.55 2.39
N TRP A 42 -13.30 4.67 2.06
CA TRP A 42 -12.22 4.90 1.12
C TRP A 42 -12.27 3.89 -0.01
N LEU A 43 -11.98 4.34 -1.24
CA LEU A 43 -11.84 3.48 -2.42
C LEU A 43 -10.40 3.48 -2.91
N ASN A 44 -9.97 2.37 -3.52
CA ASN A 44 -8.65 2.25 -4.11
C ASN A 44 -8.70 1.55 -5.49
N PRO A 45 -7.77 1.90 -6.42
CA PRO A 45 -7.68 1.31 -7.77
C PRO A 45 -6.76 0.09 -7.84
N GLY A 46 -6.43 -0.54 -6.72
CA GLY A 46 -5.47 -1.63 -6.63
C GLY A 46 -4.14 -1.22 -6.03
N PHE A 47 -3.05 -1.86 -6.47
CA PHE A 47 -1.73 -1.71 -5.89
C PHE A 47 -0.65 -1.47 -6.97
N TYR A 48 0.48 -0.91 -6.54
CA TYR A 48 1.76 -1.00 -7.23
C TYR A 48 2.74 -1.73 -6.32
N SER A 49 3.40 -2.78 -6.82
CA SER A 49 4.30 -3.61 -6.03
C SER A 49 5.74 -3.46 -6.49
N TYR A 50 6.65 -3.16 -5.56
CA TYR A 50 8.08 -3.22 -5.81
C TYR A 50 8.63 -4.52 -5.20
N HIS A 51 8.89 -5.53 -6.06
CA HIS A 51 9.37 -6.83 -5.63
C HIS A 51 10.87 -6.81 -5.31
N PHE A 52 11.27 -7.52 -4.25
CA PHE A 52 12.68 -7.63 -3.87
C PHE A 52 13.44 -8.58 -4.80
N GLN A 53 12.75 -9.60 -5.37
CA GLN A 53 13.30 -10.54 -6.33
C GLN A 53 12.99 -10.08 -7.77
N ARG A 54 13.88 -9.28 -8.35
CA ARG A 54 13.68 -8.68 -9.69
C ARG A 54 13.84 -9.67 -10.85
N ASP A 55 14.47 -10.82 -10.61
CA ASP A 55 14.75 -11.88 -11.58
C ASP A 55 13.54 -12.80 -11.86
N LYS A 56 12.45 -12.68 -11.11
CA LYS A 56 11.28 -13.58 -11.21
C LYS A 56 10.24 -13.15 -12.25
N GLY A 57 10.42 -12.03 -12.93
CA GLY A 57 9.49 -11.54 -13.94
C GLY A 57 8.07 -11.26 -13.43
N LEU A 58 7.96 -10.88 -12.15
CA LEU A 58 6.70 -10.58 -11.48
C LEU A 58 6.07 -9.30 -12.04
N ASN A 59 4.75 -9.23 -12.00
CA ASN A 59 4.02 -8.04 -12.39
C ASN A 59 4.00 -7.02 -11.26
N ASP A 60 4.52 -5.82 -11.50
CA ASP A 60 4.57 -4.73 -10.52
C ASP A 60 3.27 -3.88 -10.52
N SER A 61 2.55 -3.84 -11.66
CA SER A 61 1.30 -3.10 -11.79
C SER A 61 0.11 -4.01 -11.47
N ASN A 62 -0.56 -3.73 -10.37
CA ASN A 62 -1.63 -4.57 -9.84
C ASN A 62 -2.97 -3.80 -9.82
N PRO A 63 -3.53 -3.45 -11.00
CA PRO A 63 -4.80 -2.72 -11.06
C PRO A 63 -5.93 -3.53 -10.47
N GLY A 64 -6.90 -2.83 -9.88
CA GLY A 64 -8.02 -3.46 -9.21
C GLY A 64 -9.05 -2.46 -8.73
N ILE A 65 -9.93 -2.94 -7.88
CA ILE A 65 -10.88 -2.12 -7.15
C ILE A 65 -11.01 -2.67 -5.74
N GLY A 66 -10.99 -1.78 -4.76
CA GLY A 66 -11.18 -2.14 -3.37
C GLY A 66 -11.81 -1.02 -2.57
N GLY A 67 -12.33 -1.40 -1.41
CA GLY A 67 -12.90 -0.49 -0.43
C GLY A 67 -12.32 -0.72 0.96
N GLU A 68 -12.28 0.35 1.74
CA GLU A 68 -11.93 0.34 3.15
C GLU A 68 -12.99 1.10 3.92
N TYR A 69 -13.59 0.48 4.91
CA TYR A 69 -14.48 1.12 5.87
C TYR A 69 -13.75 1.29 7.19
N ARG A 70 -13.42 2.53 7.51
CA ARG A 70 -12.82 2.88 8.79
C ARG A 70 -13.90 3.13 9.83
N PHE A 71 -13.99 2.24 10.80
CA PHE A 71 -14.94 2.32 11.91
C PHE A 71 -14.30 2.85 13.21
N SER A 72 -12.98 3.04 13.22
CA SER A 72 -12.22 3.61 14.33
C SER A 72 -10.97 4.34 13.84
N THR A 73 -10.45 5.25 14.62
CA THR A 73 -9.16 5.92 14.38
C THR A 73 -8.00 4.95 14.16
N VAL A 74 -8.09 3.75 14.76
CA VAL A 74 -7.04 2.72 14.71
C VAL A 74 -7.39 1.49 13.88
N ALA A 75 -8.66 1.35 13.43
CA ALA A 75 -9.11 0.12 12.77
C ALA A 75 -10.04 0.37 11.58
N SER A 76 -9.87 -0.44 10.53
CA SER A 76 -10.75 -0.44 9.36
C SER A 76 -10.88 -1.84 8.76
N ALA A 77 -12.07 -2.15 8.20
CA ALA A 77 -12.28 -3.34 7.38
C ALA A 77 -11.96 -3.02 5.93
N THR A 78 -11.36 -3.96 5.21
CA THR A 78 -11.02 -3.78 3.79
C THR A 78 -11.36 -5.01 2.97
N VAL A 79 -11.77 -4.77 1.72
CA VAL A 79 -12.10 -5.82 0.76
C VAL A 79 -11.80 -5.34 -0.64
N GLY A 80 -11.39 -6.23 -1.53
CA GLY A 80 -11.17 -5.86 -2.92
C GLY A 80 -10.73 -7.02 -3.80
N ARG A 81 -10.53 -6.67 -5.08
CA ARG A 81 -10.01 -7.58 -6.10
C ARG A 81 -9.02 -6.84 -6.99
N PHE A 82 -7.90 -7.49 -7.33
CA PHE A 82 -6.84 -6.91 -8.13
C PHE A 82 -6.14 -7.97 -9.00
N TYR A 83 -5.44 -7.51 -10.03
CA TYR A 83 -4.58 -8.35 -10.87
C TYR A 83 -3.22 -8.46 -10.18
N ASN A 84 -2.83 -9.65 -9.74
CA ASN A 84 -1.70 -9.87 -8.85
C ASN A 84 -0.34 -9.98 -9.56
N SER A 85 0.70 -10.18 -8.78
CA SER A 85 2.08 -10.31 -9.27
C SER A 85 2.34 -11.55 -10.10
N ASP A 86 1.54 -12.61 -9.92
CA ASP A 86 1.59 -13.86 -10.71
C ASP A 86 0.71 -13.80 -11.97
N ARG A 87 0.23 -12.60 -12.36
CA ARG A 87 -0.67 -12.35 -13.51
C ARG A 87 -1.99 -13.11 -13.43
N ALA A 88 -2.54 -13.24 -12.22
CA ALA A 88 -3.85 -13.81 -11.95
C ALA A 88 -4.72 -12.83 -11.16
N TYR A 89 -6.02 -13.06 -11.07
CA TYR A 89 -6.89 -12.27 -10.22
C TYR A 89 -6.87 -12.78 -8.80
N SER A 90 -6.68 -11.86 -7.85
CA SER A 90 -6.77 -12.08 -6.42
C SER A 90 -7.91 -11.29 -5.81
N SER A 91 -8.61 -11.89 -4.87
CA SER A 91 -9.50 -11.18 -3.94
C SER A 91 -8.86 -11.15 -2.57
N TYR A 92 -9.16 -10.11 -1.81
CA TYR A 92 -8.72 -9.98 -0.43
C TYR A 92 -9.85 -9.47 0.46
N ALA A 93 -9.78 -9.85 1.73
CA ALA A 93 -10.62 -9.30 2.79
C ALA A 93 -9.83 -9.31 4.10
N GLY A 94 -9.92 -8.25 4.89
CA GLY A 94 -9.15 -8.14 6.13
C GLY A 94 -9.51 -6.94 6.97
N VAL A 95 -8.74 -6.77 8.04
CA VAL A 95 -8.84 -5.65 8.97
C VAL A 95 -7.47 -5.02 9.13
N TYR A 96 -7.36 -3.74 8.91
CA TYR A 96 -6.24 -2.93 9.36
C TYR A 96 -6.39 -2.64 10.86
N TYR A 97 -5.30 -2.82 11.60
CA TYR A 97 -5.16 -2.36 12.97
C TYR A 97 -3.85 -1.59 13.10
N GLN A 98 -3.95 -0.28 13.26
CA GLN A 98 -2.83 0.66 13.22
C GLN A 98 -2.89 1.59 14.46
N PRO A 99 -2.55 1.08 15.65
CA PRO A 99 -2.67 1.82 16.91
C PRO A 99 -1.51 2.78 17.19
N PHE A 100 -0.47 2.80 16.36
CA PHE A 100 0.72 3.62 16.55
C PHE A 100 0.85 4.69 15.48
N ALA A 101 1.51 5.81 15.81
CA ALA A 101 1.87 6.86 14.87
C ALA A 101 3.30 7.35 15.08
N ILE A 102 3.92 7.83 14.00
CA ILE A 102 5.12 8.67 14.01
C ILE A 102 4.76 9.89 13.18
N GLY A 103 4.56 11.04 13.83
CA GLY A 103 4.00 12.21 13.16
C GLY A 103 2.67 11.88 12.46
N PRO A 104 2.49 12.17 11.15
CA PRO A 104 1.26 11.90 10.43
C PRO A 104 1.13 10.45 9.90
N VAL A 105 2.13 9.59 10.13
CA VAL A 105 2.17 8.22 9.61
C VAL A 105 1.65 7.26 10.66
N ARG A 106 0.56 6.54 10.35
CA ARG A 106 0.06 5.44 11.18
C ARG A 106 0.79 4.15 10.87
N ILE A 107 1.01 3.36 11.92
CA ILE A 107 1.80 2.12 11.90
C ILE A 107 1.00 0.99 12.51
N GLY A 108 1.01 -0.17 11.87
CA GLY A 108 0.36 -1.37 12.36
C GLY A 108 0.44 -2.51 11.36
N ALA A 109 -0.66 -3.24 11.21
CA ALA A 109 -0.74 -4.36 10.29
C ALA A 109 -2.14 -4.51 9.69
N VAL A 110 -2.22 -5.16 8.53
CA VAL A 110 -3.47 -5.73 8.02
C VAL A 110 -3.44 -7.25 8.26
N VAL A 111 -4.53 -7.76 8.84
CA VAL A 111 -4.74 -9.20 9.05
C VAL A 111 -5.97 -9.61 8.26
N GLY A 112 -5.84 -10.68 7.46
CA GLY A 112 -6.96 -11.09 6.61
C GLY A 112 -6.63 -12.32 5.77
N GLY A 113 -7.34 -12.46 4.67
CA GLY A 113 -7.14 -13.52 3.69
C GLY A 113 -6.96 -12.96 2.28
N PHE A 114 -6.21 -13.72 1.49
CA PHE A 114 -5.98 -13.51 0.06
C PHE A 114 -6.18 -14.81 -0.69
N ASN A 115 -6.52 -14.73 -1.98
CA ASN A 115 -6.54 -15.87 -2.89
C ASN A 115 -5.87 -15.54 -4.22
N GLY A 116 -5.93 -16.46 -5.20
CA GLY A 116 -5.49 -16.22 -6.58
C GLY A 116 -3.98 -16.32 -6.81
N TYR A 117 -3.19 -16.71 -5.82
CA TYR A 117 -1.77 -17.01 -5.98
C TYR A 117 -1.57 -18.52 -6.23
N PRO A 118 -1.18 -18.96 -7.43
CA PRO A 118 -1.16 -20.39 -7.79
C PRO A 118 -0.31 -21.25 -6.86
N LYS A 119 0.82 -20.73 -6.39
CA LYS A 119 1.74 -21.41 -5.49
C LYS A 119 1.27 -21.42 -4.02
N MET A 120 0.24 -20.65 -3.68
CA MET A 120 -0.37 -20.58 -2.36
C MET A 120 -1.69 -21.32 -2.38
N ARG A 121 -1.76 -22.52 -1.73
CA ARG A 121 -2.96 -23.35 -1.65
C ARG A 121 -3.66 -23.58 -3.00
N ASN A 122 -2.89 -23.73 -4.10
CA ASN A 122 -3.42 -23.87 -5.46
C ASN A 122 -4.39 -22.73 -5.86
N GLY A 123 -4.08 -21.50 -5.48
CA GLY A 123 -4.92 -20.32 -5.73
C GLY A 123 -6.09 -20.13 -4.75
N GLY A 124 -6.27 -21.02 -3.78
CA GLY A 124 -7.28 -20.89 -2.74
C GLY A 124 -6.94 -19.83 -1.69
N TRP A 125 -7.91 -19.58 -0.79
CA TRP A 125 -7.73 -18.61 0.29
C TRP A 125 -6.65 -19.03 1.28
N PHE A 126 -5.79 -18.09 1.66
CA PHE A 126 -4.78 -18.26 2.70
C PHE A 126 -4.74 -17.01 3.62
N PRO A 127 -4.47 -17.20 4.93
CA PRO A 127 -4.35 -16.09 5.86
C PRO A 127 -3.03 -15.35 5.65
N ALA A 128 -3.04 -14.05 5.92
CA ALA A 128 -1.85 -13.22 5.96
C ALA A 128 -1.97 -12.16 7.06
N ALA A 129 -0.83 -11.83 7.65
CA ALA A 129 -0.64 -10.67 8.52
C ALA A 129 0.54 -9.88 7.94
N ILE A 130 0.29 -8.65 7.52
CA ILE A 130 1.22 -7.85 6.75
C ILE A 130 1.43 -6.52 7.47
N PRO A 131 2.67 -6.16 7.88
CA PRO A 131 2.98 -4.83 8.41
C PRO A 131 2.59 -3.74 7.42
N THR A 132 2.00 -2.66 7.94
CA THR A 132 1.52 -1.56 7.13
C THR A 132 1.83 -0.21 7.74
N LEU A 133 2.10 0.76 6.86
CA LEU A 133 2.17 2.18 7.16
C LEU A 133 1.05 2.86 6.37
N SER A 134 0.42 3.88 6.95
CA SER A 134 -0.59 4.67 6.26
C SER A 134 -0.37 6.15 6.49
N TYR A 135 -0.39 6.90 5.41
CA TYR A 135 -0.38 8.36 5.43
C TYR A 135 -1.64 8.87 4.74
N GLU A 136 -2.31 9.84 5.36
CA GLU A 136 -3.53 10.42 4.84
C GLU A 136 -3.49 11.94 4.96
N TYR A 137 -3.89 12.59 3.87
CA TYR A 137 -4.04 14.03 3.82
C TYR A 137 -5.36 14.37 3.15
N GLN A 138 -6.27 15.00 3.89
CA GLN A 138 -7.63 15.33 3.44
C GLN A 138 -8.38 14.09 2.89
N ARG A 139 -8.58 14.03 1.58
CA ARG A 139 -9.32 12.96 0.89
C ARG A 139 -8.42 11.99 0.14
N VAL A 140 -7.11 12.12 0.26
CA VAL A 140 -6.13 11.22 -0.39
C VAL A 140 -5.32 10.50 0.67
N GLY A 141 -5.12 9.22 0.49
CA GLY A 141 -4.30 8.39 1.38
C GLY A 141 -3.41 7.43 0.61
N LEU A 142 -2.33 7.02 1.26
CA LEU A 142 -1.39 6.02 0.78
C LEU A 142 -1.20 4.97 1.87
N ASN A 143 -1.47 3.72 1.54
CA ASN A 143 -1.07 2.57 2.35
C ASN A 143 0.19 1.95 1.74
N LEU A 144 1.18 1.67 2.56
CA LEU A 144 2.36 0.89 2.24
C LEU A 144 2.30 -0.42 3.02
N ALA A 145 2.24 -1.55 2.32
CA ALA A 145 2.30 -2.87 2.90
C ALA A 145 3.67 -3.51 2.63
N ILE A 146 4.27 -4.07 3.68
CA ILE A 146 5.57 -4.76 3.61
C ILE A 146 5.29 -6.26 3.52
N VAL A 147 5.16 -6.76 2.30
CA VAL A 147 4.84 -8.17 2.05
C VAL A 147 6.09 -9.02 2.28
N PRO A 148 6.06 -10.00 3.20
CA PRO A 148 7.22 -10.85 3.45
C PRO A 148 7.38 -11.90 2.34
N THR A 149 8.62 -12.32 2.11
CA THR A 149 8.90 -13.51 1.30
C THR A 149 8.52 -14.77 2.08
N TYR A 150 7.75 -15.66 1.48
CA TYR A 150 7.41 -16.95 2.07
C TYR A 150 7.84 -18.10 1.14
N LYS A 151 9.03 -18.64 1.41
CA LYS A 151 9.66 -19.70 0.58
C LYS A 151 9.68 -19.29 -0.90
N ASP A 152 9.51 -20.23 -1.82
CA ASP A 152 9.35 -19.97 -3.26
C ASP A 152 7.89 -19.83 -3.70
N ARG A 153 6.99 -19.50 -2.75
CA ARG A 153 5.53 -19.46 -2.98
C ARG A 153 4.97 -18.05 -3.01
N LEU A 154 5.53 -17.14 -2.21
CA LEU A 154 5.17 -15.73 -2.19
C LEU A 154 6.45 -14.90 -2.14
N TYR A 155 6.63 -14.04 -3.12
CA TYR A 155 7.80 -13.17 -3.19
C TYR A 155 7.55 -11.85 -2.48
N GLY A 156 8.53 -11.42 -1.70
CA GLY A 156 8.45 -10.21 -0.90
C GLY A 156 8.40 -8.94 -1.76
N ALA A 157 7.63 -7.97 -1.28
CA ALA A 157 7.45 -6.71 -1.97
C ALA A 157 7.11 -5.56 -1.02
N LEU A 158 7.37 -4.34 -1.46
CA LEU A 158 6.69 -3.14 -0.97
C LEU A 158 5.47 -2.88 -1.86
N ALA A 159 4.28 -3.00 -1.29
CA ALA A 159 3.03 -2.76 -2.03
C ALA A 159 2.44 -1.41 -1.63
N PHE A 160 2.30 -0.54 -2.61
CA PHE A 160 1.76 0.81 -2.48
C PHE A 160 0.30 0.81 -2.95
N GLN A 161 -0.60 1.32 -2.11
CA GLN A 161 -2.01 1.44 -2.43
C GLN A 161 -2.45 2.89 -2.23
N LEU A 162 -2.74 3.58 -3.32
CA LEU A 162 -3.39 4.88 -3.28
C LEU A 162 -4.86 4.70 -2.94
N LYS A 163 -5.44 5.57 -2.11
CA LYS A 163 -6.86 5.53 -1.75
C LYS A 163 -7.48 6.92 -1.67
N PHE A 164 -8.78 6.98 -1.87
CA PHE A 164 -9.56 8.21 -1.91
C PHE A 164 -10.75 8.11 -0.97
N LYS A 165 -10.89 9.09 -0.05
CA LYS A 165 -12.02 9.18 0.86
C LYS A 165 -13.25 9.66 0.09
N VAL A 166 -14.29 8.84 0.07
CA VAL A 166 -15.55 9.10 -0.63
C VAL A 166 -16.71 9.44 0.30
N PHE A 167 -16.57 9.10 1.59
CA PHE A 167 -17.57 9.38 2.61
C PHE A 167 -16.91 9.58 3.99
N GLU A 168 -17.48 10.46 4.80
CA GLU A 168 -17.16 10.74 6.21
C GLU A 168 -18.39 11.24 6.98
#